data_2519924172c55aa6639f3c6a26f3ae7c
#
_entry.id   2519924172c55aa6639f3c6a26f3ae7c
#
_cell.length_a   1.000
_cell.length_b   1.000
_cell.length_c   1.000
_cell.angle_alpha   90.00
_cell.angle_beta   90.00
_cell.angle_gamma   90.00
#
_symmetry.space_group_name_H-M   'P 1'
#
loop_
_entity.id
_entity.type
_entity.pdbx_description
1 polymer ?
#
loop_
_entity_poly.entity_id
_entity_poly.type
_entity_poly.pdbx_seq_one_letter_code
_entity_poly.pdbx_strand_id
1 'polypeptide(L)'
;MKILFDLFPVILFFVVFKVFGVYAATASAIAATLAQVAWVKYRHGKVDTMLWVSLGIIVVFGGATLFLHDETFIKWKPTVLYWFFASALLFSRPLFGKNLMRSLLQEKMSLPDPVWHYLNLAWSAFFIALGFVNLYVAFNYTLDAWVNFKLFGATSMMFVFILLQAAVLSKYMEADKKEDK
;
A
#
# COMPACT_ATOMS: atom_id res chain seq x y z
N MET A 1 2.89 14.43 -36.45
CA MET A 1 1.60 13.74 -36.29
C MET A 1 1.63 12.57 -35.29
N LYS A 2 2.76 11.88 -35.09
CA LYS A 2 2.88 10.77 -34.12
C LYS A 2 2.57 11.20 -32.67
N ILE A 3 3.13 12.33 -32.24
CA ILE A 3 2.93 12.87 -30.88
C ILE A 3 1.46 13.18 -30.56
N LEU A 4 0.73 13.75 -31.53
CA LEU A 4 -0.70 14.06 -31.35
C LEU A 4 -1.55 12.80 -31.25
N PHE A 5 -1.17 11.76 -31.97
CA PHE A 5 -1.80 10.46 -31.91
C PHE A 5 -1.56 9.80 -30.55
N ASP A 6 -0.32 9.84 -30.06
CA ASP A 6 0.05 9.25 -28.75
C ASP A 6 -0.61 9.98 -27.58
N LEU A 7 -0.86 11.29 -27.70
CA LEU A 7 -1.53 12.12 -26.69
C LEU A 7 -3.07 12.06 -26.76
N PHE A 8 -3.63 11.49 -27.80
CA PHE A 8 -5.09 11.47 -28.01
C PHE A 8 -5.88 10.91 -26.81
N PRO A 9 -5.51 9.78 -26.18
CA PRO A 9 -6.24 9.28 -25.01
C PRO A 9 -6.19 10.23 -23.83
N VAL A 10 -5.09 10.95 -23.66
CA VAL A 10 -4.89 11.93 -22.58
C VAL A 10 -5.76 13.17 -22.82
N ILE A 11 -5.80 13.68 -24.05
CA ILE A 11 -6.66 14.81 -24.41
C ILE A 11 -8.13 14.43 -24.23
N LEU A 12 -8.51 13.24 -24.68
CA LEU A 12 -9.87 12.72 -24.52
C LEU A 12 -10.25 12.57 -23.04
N PHE A 13 -9.33 12.08 -22.22
CA PHE A 13 -9.52 12.00 -20.77
C PHE A 13 -9.88 13.38 -20.18
N PHE A 14 -9.11 14.43 -20.46
CA PHE A 14 -9.35 15.76 -19.91
C PHE A 14 -10.65 16.39 -20.40
N VAL A 15 -11.03 16.18 -21.66
CA VAL A 15 -12.29 16.67 -22.22
C VAL A 15 -13.48 15.99 -21.54
N VAL A 16 -13.44 14.66 -21.46
CA VAL A 16 -14.52 13.88 -20.84
C VAL A 16 -14.57 14.12 -19.32
N PHE A 17 -13.42 14.31 -18.67
CA PHE A 17 -13.33 14.63 -17.25
C PHE A 17 -14.11 15.90 -16.88
N LYS A 18 -13.99 16.94 -17.68
CA LYS A 18 -14.71 18.23 -17.43
C LYS A 18 -16.23 18.10 -17.54
N VAL A 19 -16.75 17.17 -18.32
CA VAL A 19 -18.19 17.05 -18.60
C VAL A 19 -18.83 15.93 -17.79
N PHE A 20 -18.15 14.78 -17.67
CA PHE A 20 -18.74 13.54 -17.17
C PHE A 20 -18.00 12.98 -15.93
N GLY A 21 -16.97 13.67 -15.44
CA GLY A 21 -16.21 13.27 -14.27
C GLY A 21 -15.16 12.18 -14.55
N VAL A 22 -14.44 11.80 -13.46
CA VAL A 22 -13.22 10.96 -13.55
C VAL A 22 -13.48 9.56 -14.11
N TYR A 23 -14.63 8.98 -13.84
CA TYR A 23 -14.93 7.60 -14.22
C TYR A 23 -15.19 7.46 -15.71
N ALA A 24 -16.05 8.32 -16.26
CA ALA A 24 -16.30 8.37 -17.69
C ALA A 24 -15.03 8.72 -18.47
N ALA A 25 -14.22 9.63 -17.93
CA ALA A 25 -12.92 10.00 -18.50
C ALA A 25 -11.96 8.80 -18.54
N THR A 26 -11.87 8.05 -17.45
CA THR A 26 -11.01 6.86 -17.37
C THR A 26 -11.47 5.76 -18.31
N ALA A 27 -12.78 5.48 -18.38
CA ALA A 27 -13.33 4.52 -19.33
C ALA A 27 -13.05 4.91 -20.78
N SER A 28 -13.22 6.19 -21.11
CA SER A 28 -12.96 6.72 -22.46
C SER A 28 -11.47 6.65 -22.82
N ALA A 29 -10.56 6.92 -21.86
CA ALA A 29 -9.11 6.79 -22.08
C ALA A 29 -8.70 5.34 -22.33
N ILE A 30 -9.24 4.38 -21.56
CA ILE A 30 -9.01 2.93 -21.78
C ILE A 30 -9.49 2.53 -23.16
N ALA A 31 -10.73 2.89 -23.53
CA ALA A 31 -11.31 2.56 -24.83
C ALA A 31 -10.50 3.17 -25.98
N ALA A 32 -10.08 4.44 -25.85
CA ALA A 32 -9.25 5.11 -26.84
C ALA A 32 -7.90 4.43 -27.03
N THR A 33 -7.23 4.05 -25.94
CA THR A 33 -5.92 3.36 -26.00
C THR A 33 -6.04 1.97 -26.61
N LEU A 34 -7.09 1.23 -26.26
CA LEU A 34 -7.37 -0.07 -26.89
C LEU A 34 -7.61 0.08 -28.40
N ALA A 35 -8.41 1.08 -28.80
CA ALA A 35 -8.67 1.37 -30.21
C ALA A 35 -7.37 1.77 -30.97
N GLN A 36 -6.49 2.56 -30.33
CA GLN A 36 -5.19 2.92 -30.91
C GLN A 36 -4.29 1.69 -31.10
N VAL A 37 -4.17 0.83 -30.10
CA VAL A 37 -3.36 -0.39 -30.21
C VAL A 37 -3.90 -1.29 -31.30
N ALA A 38 -5.22 -1.49 -31.36
CA ALA A 38 -5.88 -2.28 -32.39
C ALA A 38 -5.63 -1.71 -33.78
N TRP A 39 -5.78 -0.39 -33.95
CA TRP A 39 -5.53 0.31 -35.21
C TRP A 39 -4.09 0.17 -35.68
N VAL A 40 -3.13 0.42 -34.79
CA VAL A 40 -1.68 0.33 -35.12
C VAL A 40 -1.33 -1.10 -35.49
N LYS A 41 -1.85 -2.09 -34.74
CA LYS A 41 -1.64 -3.52 -35.06
C LYS A 41 -2.19 -3.89 -36.43
N TYR A 42 -3.39 -3.42 -36.76
CA TYR A 42 -4.03 -3.69 -38.05
C TYR A 42 -3.28 -3.04 -39.22
N ARG A 43 -2.84 -1.78 -39.05
CA ARG A 43 -2.22 -1.01 -40.15
C ARG A 43 -0.74 -1.33 -40.36
N HIS A 44 0.02 -1.57 -39.28
CA HIS A 44 1.47 -1.67 -39.31
C HIS A 44 2.00 -3.06 -38.90
N GLY A 45 1.14 -3.98 -38.48
CA GLY A 45 1.51 -5.34 -38.07
C GLY A 45 2.33 -5.42 -36.77
N LYS A 46 3.05 -4.35 -36.43
CA LYS A 46 3.87 -4.24 -35.20
C LYS A 46 3.42 -3.04 -34.39
N VAL A 47 3.26 -3.24 -33.09
CA VAL A 47 2.93 -2.21 -32.10
C VAL A 47 4.20 -1.87 -31.34
N ASP A 48 4.48 -0.58 -31.18
CA ASP A 48 5.62 -0.08 -30.42
C ASP A 48 5.52 -0.53 -28.96
N THR A 49 6.64 -0.93 -28.35
CA THR A 49 6.71 -1.37 -26.94
C THR A 49 6.17 -0.28 -26.01
N MET A 50 6.42 1.00 -26.32
CA MET A 50 5.90 2.11 -25.54
C MET A 50 4.37 2.16 -25.51
N LEU A 51 3.71 1.80 -26.61
CA LEU A 51 2.24 1.75 -26.69
C LEU A 51 1.67 0.58 -25.85
N TRP A 52 2.38 -0.56 -25.78
CA TRP A 52 2.03 -1.69 -24.93
C TRP A 52 2.19 -1.34 -23.45
N VAL A 53 3.27 -0.64 -23.08
CA VAL A 53 3.51 -0.17 -21.71
C VAL A 53 2.42 0.83 -21.31
N SER A 54 2.08 1.79 -22.17
CA SER A 54 1.00 2.75 -21.94
C SER A 54 -0.35 2.06 -21.77
N LEU A 55 -0.68 1.09 -22.60
CA LEU A 55 -1.88 0.28 -22.46
C LEU A 55 -1.91 -0.46 -21.12
N GLY A 56 -0.81 -1.11 -20.74
CA GLY A 56 -0.69 -1.80 -19.47
C GLY A 56 -0.94 -0.88 -18.27
N ILE A 57 -0.30 0.27 -18.26
CA ILE A 57 -0.47 1.29 -17.22
C ILE A 57 -1.93 1.78 -17.18
N ILE A 58 -2.50 2.18 -18.31
CA ILE A 58 -3.87 2.72 -18.38
C ILE A 58 -4.90 1.65 -18.01
N VAL A 59 -4.74 0.40 -18.43
CA VAL A 59 -5.65 -0.68 -18.06
C VAL A 59 -5.56 -1.05 -16.59
N VAL A 60 -4.35 -1.12 -16.03
CA VAL A 60 -4.16 -1.45 -14.61
C VAL A 60 -4.68 -0.31 -13.72
N PHE A 61 -4.20 0.90 -13.92
CA PHE A 61 -4.59 2.04 -13.06
C PHE A 61 -6.00 2.55 -13.37
N GLY A 62 -6.38 2.58 -14.64
CA GLY A 62 -7.71 2.98 -15.05
C GLY A 62 -8.75 1.91 -14.69
N GLY A 63 -8.44 0.63 -14.89
CA GLY A 63 -9.28 -0.48 -14.42
C GLY A 63 -9.46 -0.45 -12.91
N ALA A 64 -8.37 -0.24 -12.17
CA ALA A 64 -8.44 0.00 -10.73
C ALA A 64 -9.38 1.17 -10.40
N THR A 65 -9.27 2.31 -11.08
CA THR A 65 -10.14 3.48 -10.87
C THR A 65 -11.61 3.17 -11.15
N LEU A 66 -11.91 2.39 -12.18
CA LEU A 66 -13.30 2.02 -12.54
C LEU A 66 -13.88 0.96 -11.59
N PHE A 67 -13.08 -0.04 -11.20
CA PHE A 67 -13.50 -1.08 -10.27
C PHE A 67 -13.68 -0.55 -8.84
N LEU A 68 -12.95 0.52 -8.49
CA LEU A 68 -12.86 1.05 -7.14
C LEU A 68 -13.86 2.20 -6.89
N HIS A 69 -14.98 2.17 -7.61
CA HIS A 69 -16.13 3.06 -7.43
C HIS A 69 -16.78 2.96 -6.05
N ASP A 70 -16.37 1.99 -5.26
CA ASP A 70 -17.01 1.63 -4.03
C ASP A 70 -16.24 2.22 -2.83
N GLU A 71 -16.97 2.80 -1.87
CA GLU A 71 -16.46 3.20 -0.54
C GLU A 71 -15.65 2.06 0.11
N THR A 72 -15.99 0.83 -0.23
CA THR A 72 -15.32 -0.41 0.14
C THR A 72 -13.82 -0.35 -0.09
N PHE A 73 -13.38 0.18 -1.24
CA PHE A 73 -11.95 0.24 -1.54
C PHE A 73 -11.19 1.24 -0.67
N ILE A 74 -11.80 2.39 -0.39
CA ILE A 74 -11.20 3.38 0.52
C ILE A 74 -10.99 2.75 1.90
N LYS A 75 -11.94 1.91 2.31
CA LYS A 75 -11.90 1.15 3.57
C LYS A 75 -10.83 0.06 3.61
N TRP A 76 -10.49 -0.52 2.44
CA TRP A 76 -9.43 -1.54 2.31
C TRP A 76 -8.01 -0.97 2.34
N LYS A 77 -7.79 0.27 1.91
CA LYS A 77 -6.45 0.89 1.81
C LYS A 77 -5.61 0.74 3.09
N PRO A 78 -6.12 1.07 4.29
CA PRO A 78 -5.33 0.91 5.50
C PRO A 78 -4.95 -0.55 5.77
N THR A 79 -5.86 -1.48 5.56
CA THR A 79 -5.61 -2.91 5.76
C THR A 79 -4.51 -3.44 4.86
N VAL A 80 -4.57 -3.11 3.56
CA VAL A 80 -3.53 -3.51 2.59
C VAL A 80 -2.17 -2.98 3.03
N LEU A 81 -2.11 -1.72 3.50
CA LEU A 81 -0.87 -1.12 3.99
C LEU A 81 -0.35 -1.84 5.25
N TYR A 82 -1.22 -2.13 6.22
CA TYR A 82 -0.83 -2.85 7.44
C TYR A 82 -0.33 -4.26 7.12
N TRP A 83 -1.02 -5.00 6.25
CA TRP A 83 -0.61 -6.34 5.86
C TRP A 83 0.64 -6.34 4.98
N PHE A 84 0.86 -5.29 4.20
CA PHE A 84 2.12 -5.09 3.49
C PHE A 84 3.29 -4.94 4.48
N PHE A 85 3.16 -4.10 5.51
CA PHE A 85 4.19 -3.96 6.55
C PHE A 85 4.39 -5.25 7.34
N ALA A 86 3.31 -5.93 7.71
CA ALA A 86 3.38 -7.23 8.37
C ALA A 86 4.15 -8.26 7.52
N SER A 87 3.81 -8.34 6.24
CA SER A 87 4.47 -9.24 5.29
C SER A 87 5.95 -8.89 5.11
N ALA A 88 6.27 -7.60 4.95
CA ALA A 88 7.65 -7.14 4.85
C ALA A 88 8.48 -7.54 6.08
N LEU A 89 7.94 -7.40 7.28
CA LEU A 89 8.59 -7.82 8.51
C LEU A 89 8.76 -9.34 8.58
N LEU A 90 7.71 -10.12 8.31
CA LEU A 90 7.75 -11.59 8.38
C LEU A 90 8.71 -12.19 7.36
N PHE A 91 8.69 -11.67 6.13
CA PHE A 91 9.49 -12.22 5.04
C PHE A 91 10.89 -11.61 4.93
N SER A 92 11.22 -10.58 5.69
CA SER A 92 12.54 -9.92 5.66
C SER A 92 13.69 -10.89 5.94
N ARG A 93 13.54 -11.74 6.95
CA ARG A 93 14.59 -12.70 7.31
C ARG A 93 14.72 -13.84 6.32
N PRO A 94 13.64 -14.56 5.89
CA PRO A 94 13.78 -15.64 4.94
C PRO A 94 14.20 -15.20 3.54
N LEU A 95 13.79 -13.99 3.08
CA LEU A 95 14.12 -13.50 1.74
C LEU A 95 15.45 -12.74 1.67
N PHE A 96 15.77 -11.94 2.69
CA PHE A 96 16.92 -11.04 2.68
C PHE A 96 17.98 -11.39 3.72
N GLY A 97 17.76 -12.41 4.55
CA GLY A 97 18.68 -12.81 5.63
C GLY A 97 18.81 -11.77 6.76
N LYS A 98 18.03 -10.67 6.72
CA LYS A 98 18.13 -9.55 7.66
C LYS A 98 16.81 -9.35 8.40
N ASN A 99 16.89 -9.04 9.68
CA ASN A 99 15.73 -8.63 10.47
C ASN A 99 15.51 -7.13 10.28
N LEU A 100 14.36 -6.74 9.72
CA LEU A 100 14.06 -5.33 9.43
C LEU A 100 14.01 -4.47 10.70
N MET A 101 13.43 -4.98 11.80
CA MET A 101 13.40 -4.22 13.05
C MET A 101 14.81 -3.96 13.59
N ARG A 102 15.70 -4.94 13.52
CA ARG A 102 17.10 -4.75 13.85
C ARG A 102 17.74 -3.70 12.95
N SER A 103 17.56 -3.80 11.63
CA SER A 103 18.17 -2.85 10.68
C SER A 103 17.74 -1.41 10.91
N LEU A 104 16.51 -1.19 11.42
CA LEU A 104 15.98 0.14 11.70
C LEU A 104 16.42 0.72 13.06
N LEU A 105 16.64 -0.15 14.05
CA LEU A 105 16.81 0.29 15.45
C LEU A 105 18.18 -0.03 16.06
N GLN A 106 19.03 -0.85 15.42
CA GLN A 106 20.33 -1.26 15.97
C GLN A 106 21.31 -0.10 16.23
N GLU A 107 21.15 1.03 15.55
CA GLU A 107 21.95 2.24 15.81
C GLU A 107 21.54 2.96 17.11
N LYS A 108 20.33 2.71 17.59
CA LYS A 108 19.74 3.39 18.75
C LYS A 108 19.70 2.52 20.00
N MET A 109 19.72 1.19 19.82
CA MET A 109 19.64 0.24 20.94
C MET A 109 20.37 -1.06 20.61
N SER A 110 21.08 -1.60 21.63
CA SER A 110 21.68 -2.92 21.60
C SER A 110 20.74 -3.90 22.28
N LEU A 111 20.37 -4.97 21.59
CA LEU A 111 19.48 -6.00 22.09
C LEU A 111 20.01 -7.37 21.67
N PRO A 112 19.81 -8.42 22.48
CA PRO A 112 20.15 -9.80 22.12
C PRO A 112 19.38 -10.27 20.87
N ASP A 113 20.00 -11.14 20.07
CA ASP A 113 19.41 -11.66 18.83
C ASP A 113 18.00 -12.25 18.98
N PRO A 114 17.66 -13.02 20.02
CA PRO A 114 16.31 -13.50 20.23
C PRO A 114 15.29 -12.38 20.41
N VAL A 115 15.67 -11.29 21.09
CA VAL A 115 14.78 -10.15 21.33
C VAL A 115 14.43 -9.43 20.03
N TRP A 116 15.38 -9.28 19.10
CA TRP A 116 15.13 -8.77 17.77
C TRP A 116 14.12 -9.60 16.99
N HIS A 117 14.17 -10.93 17.13
CA HIS A 117 13.22 -11.82 16.49
C HIS A 117 11.81 -11.65 17.06
N TYR A 118 11.67 -11.62 18.40
CA TYR A 118 10.39 -11.38 19.05
C TYR A 118 9.80 -10.00 18.72
N LEU A 119 10.64 -8.98 18.66
CA LEU A 119 10.24 -7.63 18.29
C LEU A 119 9.64 -7.60 16.87
N ASN A 120 10.34 -8.21 15.92
CA ASN A 120 9.88 -8.30 14.54
C ASN A 120 8.55 -9.06 14.42
N LEU A 121 8.38 -10.15 15.16
CA LEU A 121 7.16 -10.94 15.17
C LEU A 121 6.00 -10.18 15.84
N ALA A 122 6.27 -9.48 16.95
CA ALA A 122 5.27 -8.69 17.67
C ALA A 122 4.71 -7.56 16.80
N TRP A 123 5.56 -6.84 16.07
CA TRP A 123 5.13 -5.82 15.11
C TRP A 123 4.34 -6.41 13.94
N SER A 124 4.77 -7.56 13.43
CA SER A 124 4.03 -8.25 12.37
C SER A 124 2.63 -8.66 12.84
N ALA A 125 2.52 -9.26 14.02
CA ALA A 125 1.25 -9.64 14.60
C ALA A 125 0.35 -8.42 14.87
N PHE A 126 0.93 -7.33 15.37
CA PHE A 126 0.21 -6.07 15.59
C PHE A 126 -0.37 -5.51 14.29
N PHE A 127 0.40 -5.43 13.21
CA PHE A 127 -0.10 -4.96 11.92
C PHE A 127 -1.15 -5.89 11.31
N ILE A 128 -1.01 -7.21 11.47
CA ILE A 128 -2.04 -8.16 11.03
C ILE A 128 -3.34 -7.89 11.81
N ALA A 129 -3.26 -7.80 13.13
CA ALA A 129 -4.44 -7.55 13.98
C ALA A 129 -5.08 -6.20 13.64
N LEU A 130 -4.29 -5.14 13.48
CA LEU A 130 -4.78 -3.81 13.13
C LEU A 130 -5.51 -3.81 11.76
N GLY A 131 -5.02 -4.57 10.80
CA GLY A 131 -5.69 -4.78 9.52
C GLY A 131 -7.07 -5.44 9.67
N PHE A 132 -7.17 -6.49 10.48
CA PHE A 132 -8.45 -7.13 10.76
C PHE A 132 -9.41 -6.20 11.51
N VAL A 133 -8.93 -5.48 12.52
CA VAL A 133 -9.74 -4.50 13.26
C VAL A 133 -10.23 -3.40 12.33
N ASN A 134 -9.38 -2.90 11.42
CA ASN A 134 -9.80 -1.91 10.42
C ASN A 134 -10.94 -2.43 9.55
N LEU A 135 -10.85 -3.67 9.03
CA LEU A 135 -11.93 -4.27 8.22
C LEU A 135 -13.20 -4.46 9.04
N TYR A 136 -13.06 -4.94 10.28
CA TYR A 136 -14.22 -5.11 11.17
C TYR A 136 -14.96 -3.79 11.37
N VAL A 137 -14.26 -2.71 11.71
CA VAL A 137 -14.87 -1.39 11.88
C VAL A 137 -15.41 -0.86 10.57
N ALA A 138 -14.67 -1.01 9.47
CA ALA A 138 -15.05 -0.51 8.15
C ALA A 138 -16.36 -1.11 7.61
N PHE A 139 -16.64 -2.39 7.93
CA PHE A 139 -17.80 -3.10 7.40
C PHE A 139 -18.97 -3.25 8.37
N ASN A 140 -18.76 -3.02 9.67
CA ASN A 140 -19.80 -3.17 10.68
C ASN A 140 -20.28 -1.84 11.28
N TYR A 141 -19.60 -0.73 10.99
CA TYR A 141 -19.92 0.59 11.54
C TYR A 141 -20.11 1.63 10.44
N THR A 142 -20.63 2.79 10.82
CA THR A 142 -20.84 3.94 9.92
C THR A 142 -19.50 4.49 9.38
N LEU A 143 -19.55 5.20 8.26
CA LEU A 143 -18.36 5.85 7.67
C LEU A 143 -17.69 6.80 8.68
N ASP A 144 -18.46 7.58 9.42
CA ASP A 144 -17.95 8.50 10.44
C ASP A 144 -17.25 7.77 11.58
N ALA A 145 -17.82 6.65 12.05
CA ALA A 145 -17.20 5.82 13.07
C ALA A 145 -15.87 5.22 12.57
N TRP A 146 -15.81 4.76 11.32
CA TRP A 146 -14.59 4.26 10.72
C TRP A 146 -13.52 5.35 10.55
N VAL A 147 -13.91 6.57 10.13
CA VAL A 147 -12.97 7.71 10.03
C VAL A 147 -12.41 8.06 11.41
N ASN A 148 -13.23 8.11 12.44
CA ASN A 148 -12.82 8.35 13.83
C ASN A 148 -11.90 7.23 14.33
N PHE A 149 -12.22 5.97 14.04
CA PHE A 149 -11.35 4.84 14.35
C PHE A 149 -9.99 4.97 13.68
N LYS A 150 -9.94 5.33 12.39
CA LYS A 150 -8.69 5.50 11.65
C LYS A 150 -7.82 6.61 12.25
N LEU A 151 -8.42 7.74 12.64
CA LEU A 151 -7.68 8.89 13.17
C LEU A 151 -7.25 8.69 14.62
N PHE A 152 -8.15 8.21 15.46
CA PHE A 152 -7.93 8.13 16.91
C PHE A 152 -7.72 6.69 17.39
N GLY A 153 -8.54 5.75 16.94
CA GLY A 153 -8.48 4.36 17.39
C GLY A 153 -7.19 3.67 17.00
N ALA A 154 -6.84 3.66 15.72
CA ALA A 154 -5.62 3.04 15.23
C ALA A 154 -4.37 3.71 15.80
N THR A 155 -4.37 5.05 15.90
CA THR A 155 -3.26 5.82 16.47
C THR A 155 -3.09 5.51 17.96
N SER A 156 -4.18 5.44 18.73
CA SER A 156 -4.15 5.08 20.15
C SER A 156 -3.66 3.65 20.36
N MET A 157 -4.12 2.70 19.54
CA MET A 157 -3.64 1.31 19.59
C MET A 157 -2.15 1.22 19.32
N MET A 158 -1.65 1.96 18.33
CA MET A 158 -0.22 2.02 18.02
C MET A 158 0.58 2.62 19.18
N PHE A 159 0.10 3.71 19.77
CA PHE A 159 0.77 4.36 20.91
C PHE A 159 0.83 3.45 22.13
N VAL A 160 -0.27 2.79 22.49
CA VAL A 160 -0.31 1.80 23.57
C VAL A 160 0.66 0.65 23.30
N PHE A 161 0.67 0.13 22.07
CA PHE A 161 1.58 -0.95 21.67
C PHE A 161 3.05 -0.52 21.82
N ILE A 162 3.42 0.68 21.40
CA ILE A 162 4.78 1.23 21.55
C ILE A 162 5.16 1.34 23.04
N LEU A 163 4.25 1.85 23.89
CA LEU A 163 4.52 1.96 25.33
C LEU A 163 4.71 0.58 25.98
N LEU A 164 3.88 -0.39 25.64
CA LEU A 164 4.03 -1.76 26.14
C LEU A 164 5.37 -2.37 25.70
N GLN A 165 5.75 -2.16 24.45
CA GLN A 165 7.03 -2.62 23.94
C GLN A 165 8.21 -1.93 24.63
N ALA A 166 8.15 -0.61 24.84
CA ALA A 166 9.18 0.12 25.55
C ALA A 166 9.36 -0.42 27.00
N ALA A 167 8.27 -0.72 27.68
CA ALA A 167 8.30 -1.33 29.01
C ALA A 167 8.91 -2.74 29.03
N VAL A 168 8.68 -3.53 27.98
CA VAL A 168 9.30 -4.87 27.85
C VAL A 168 10.79 -4.75 27.50
N LEU A 169 11.14 -3.85 26.59
CA LEU A 169 12.53 -3.69 26.13
C LEU A 169 13.42 -3.06 27.18
N SER A 170 12.90 -2.20 28.06
CA SER A 170 13.67 -1.58 29.14
C SER A 170 14.38 -2.61 30.04
N LYS A 171 13.74 -3.75 30.30
CA LYS A 171 14.30 -4.87 31.08
C LYS A 171 15.57 -5.45 30.44
N TYR A 172 15.62 -5.52 29.13
CA TYR A 172 16.79 -6.05 28.41
C TYR A 172 17.92 -5.03 28.31
N MET A 173 17.60 -3.74 28.20
CA MET A 173 18.59 -2.66 28.19
C MET A 173 19.27 -2.44 29.55
N GLU A 174 18.56 -2.71 30.66
CA GLU A 174 19.13 -2.66 32.00
C GLU A 174 20.05 -3.85 32.32
N ALA A 175 19.76 -5.02 31.73
CA ALA A 175 20.57 -6.21 31.88
C ALA A 175 21.95 -6.05 31.20
N ASP A 176 21.98 -5.49 30.00
CA ASP A 176 23.21 -5.23 29.24
C ASP A 176 24.16 -4.27 29.95
N LYS A 177 23.63 -3.24 30.63
CA LYS A 177 24.41 -2.28 31.44
C LYS A 177 25.01 -2.87 32.72
N LYS A 178 24.53 -4.01 33.22
CA LYS A 178 25.04 -4.68 34.40
C LYS A 178 26.16 -5.67 34.09
N GLU A 179 26.24 -6.17 32.86
CA GLU A 179 27.33 -7.05 32.42
C GLU A 179 28.61 -6.27 32.05
N ASP A 180 28.48 -4.98 31.71
CA ASP A 180 29.60 -4.09 31.37
C ASP A 180 30.26 -3.41 32.60
N LYS A 181 29.87 -3.72 33.85
CA LYS A 181 30.46 -3.26 35.10
C LYS A 181 31.11 -4.38 35.86
#